data_d5b1d93dbf29e2684f0e322b2bb59ec0
#
_entry.id   d5b1d93dbf29e2684f0e322b2bb59ec0
#
_cell.length_a   1.000
_cell.length_b   1.000
_cell.length_c   1.000
_cell.angle_alpha   90.00
_cell.angle_beta   90.00
_cell.angle_gamma   90.00
#
_symmetry.space_group_name_H-M   'P 1'
#
loop_
_entity.id
_entity.type
_entity.pdbx_description
1 polymer ?
#
loop_
_entity_poly.entity_id
_entity_poly.type
_entity_poly.pdbx_seq_one_letter_code
_entity_poly.pdbx_strand_id
1 'polypeptide(L)'
;MSKIFRIALAQINPIVGDITTNTSMILDYVQRARNLNVDLVAFPELAITGYPPEDLLFKKSFIQANVAAMNSIVEASEDVAVVVGYVEQDGIDLFNSAALGYRGRYIAVSYTHLTLPTTPYV
;
A
#
# COMPACT_ATOMS: atom_id res chain seq x y z
N MET A 1 26.21 22.83 4.34
CA MET A 1 25.32 22.69 3.22
C MET A 1 24.00 22.10 3.65
N SER A 2 22.93 22.75 3.32
CA SER A 2 21.62 22.20 3.64
C SER A 2 21.21 21.17 2.58
N LYS A 3 20.51 20.15 3.04
CA LYS A 3 20.03 19.10 2.19
C LYS A 3 18.51 19.19 2.10
N ILE A 4 18.00 19.18 0.89
CA ILE A 4 16.55 19.24 0.66
C ILE A 4 16.01 17.82 0.61
N PHE A 5 14.95 17.57 1.36
CA PHE A 5 14.24 16.31 1.32
C PHE A 5 12.85 16.56 0.72
N ARG A 6 12.57 15.95 -0.41
CA ARG A 6 11.33 16.16 -1.15
C ARG A 6 10.36 15.03 -0.89
N ILE A 7 9.17 15.39 -0.46
CA ILE A 7 8.10 14.44 -0.20
C ILE A 7 6.95 14.72 -1.16
N ALA A 8 6.43 13.68 -1.76
CA ALA A 8 5.22 13.76 -2.57
C ALA A 8 4.09 13.03 -1.85
N LEU A 9 2.92 13.64 -1.82
CA LEU A 9 1.70 13.02 -1.32
C LEU A 9 0.85 12.68 -2.53
N ALA A 10 0.76 11.41 -2.86
CA ALA A 10 0.02 10.95 -4.02
C ALA A 10 -1.45 10.76 -3.63
N GLN A 11 -2.26 11.76 -3.96
CA GLN A 11 -3.69 11.69 -3.70
C GLN A 11 -4.37 10.97 -4.86
N ILE A 12 -4.31 9.66 -4.82
CA ILE A 12 -4.96 8.84 -5.83
C ILE A 12 -6.35 8.44 -5.33
N ASN A 13 -7.17 7.98 -6.25
CA ASN A 13 -8.52 7.51 -5.92
C ASN A 13 -8.61 6.03 -6.27
N PRO A 14 -8.21 5.14 -5.35
CA PRO A 14 -8.22 3.70 -5.62
C PRO A 14 -9.63 3.18 -5.82
N ILE A 15 -9.74 2.15 -6.64
CA ILE A 15 -11.00 1.47 -6.89
C ILE A 15 -11.10 0.27 -5.95
N VAL A 16 -12.15 0.22 -5.14
CA VAL A 16 -12.34 -0.88 -4.19
C VAL A 16 -12.39 -2.21 -4.94
N GLY A 17 -11.53 -3.13 -4.51
CA GLY A 17 -11.47 -4.48 -5.07
C GLY A 17 -10.63 -4.64 -6.33
N ASP A 18 -10.20 -3.55 -6.96
CA ASP A 18 -9.45 -3.62 -8.21
C ASP A 18 -7.95 -3.47 -7.93
N ILE A 19 -7.37 -4.53 -7.39
CA ILE A 19 -5.95 -4.54 -7.00
C ILE A 19 -5.05 -4.25 -8.21
N THR A 20 -5.35 -4.83 -9.35
CA THR A 20 -4.52 -4.68 -10.55
C THR A 20 -4.43 -3.22 -10.99
N THR A 21 -5.57 -2.54 -11.09
CA THR A 21 -5.61 -1.13 -11.49
C THR A 21 -4.95 -0.24 -10.43
N ASN A 22 -5.25 -0.50 -9.16
CA ASN A 22 -4.68 0.28 -8.06
C ASN A 22 -3.15 0.15 -8.03
N THR A 23 -2.64 -1.05 -8.21
CA THR A 23 -1.21 -1.31 -8.22
C THR A 23 -0.53 -0.60 -9.39
N SER A 24 -1.14 -0.67 -10.56
CA SER A 24 -0.63 0.01 -11.75
C SER A 24 -0.56 1.53 -11.53
N MET A 25 -1.58 2.09 -10.91
CA MET A 25 -1.63 3.51 -10.61
C MET A 25 -0.52 3.90 -9.62
N ILE A 26 -0.33 3.07 -8.58
CA ILE A 26 0.73 3.32 -7.59
C ILE A 26 2.10 3.29 -8.27
N LEU A 27 2.36 2.27 -9.09
CA LEU A 27 3.64 2.15 -9.79
C LEU A 27 3.90 3.32 -10.74
N ASP A 28 2.86 3.81 -11.41
CA ASP A 28 2.98 4.99 -12.26
C ASP A 28 3.39 6.22 -11.46
N TYR A 29 2.79 6.41 -10.29
CA TYR A 29 3.13 7.55 -9.44
C TYR A 29 4.53 7.43 -8.83
N VAL A 30 4.98 6.20 -8.54
CA VAL A 30 6.36 5.98 -8.09
C VAL A 30 7.33 6.41 -9.19
N GLN A 31 7.03 6.06 -10.45
CA GLN A 31 7.89 6.47 -11.56
C GLN A 31 7.89 7.98 -11.76
N ARG A 32 6.73 8.62 -11.63
CA ARG A 32 6.65 10.08 -11.70
C ARG A 32 7.47 10.74 -10.59
N ALA A 33 7.38 10.21 -9.38
CA ALA A 33 8.14 10.71 -8.25
C ALA A 33 9.64 10.62 -8.53
N ARG A 34 10.08 9.51 -9.10
CA ARG A 34 11.49 9.33 -9.46
C ARG A 34 11.92 10.38 -10.47
N ASN A 35 11.10 10.63 -11.49
CA ASN A 35 11.40 11.61 -12.52
C ASN A 35 11.48 13.04 -11.98
N LEU A 36 10.80 13.31 -10.86
CA LEU A 36 10.80 14.62 -10.23
C LEU A 36 11.82 14.74 -9.10
N ASN A 37 12.68 13.74 -8.95
CA ASN A 37 13.69 13.69 -7.89
C ASN A 37 13.08 13.79 -6.49
N VAL A 38 11.95 13.13 -6.30
CA VAL A 38 11.29 13.02 -5.01
C VAL A 38 12.03 11.97 -4.18
N ASP A 39 12.21 12.24 -2.90
CA ASP A 39 12.88 11.31 -1.99
C ASP A 39 11.91 10.27 -1.40
N LEU A 40 10.67 10.68 -1.16
CA LEU A 40 9.67 9.81 -0.57
C LEU A 40 8.30 10.14 -1.15
N VAL A 41 7.56 9.11 -1.54
CA VAL A 41 6.18 9.28 -1.99
C VAL A 41 5.27 8.44 -1.10
N ALA A 42 4.20 9.06 -0.61
CA ALA A 42 3.24 8.41 0.28
C ALA A 42 1.88 8.32 -0.40
N PHE A 43 1.23 7.20 -0.20
CA PHE A 43 -0.08 6.88 -0.77
C PHE A 43 -1.13 6.75 0.33
N PRO A 44 -2.43 6.81 -0.02
CA PRO A 44 -3.49 6.75 0.98
C PRO A 44 -3.57 5.41 1.70
N GLU A 45 -4.32 5.42 2.79
CA GLU A 45 -4.65 4.23 3.54
C GLU A 45 -5.28 3.18 2.64
N LEU A 46 -4.85 1.91 2.79
CA LEU A 46 -5.35 0.77 2.00
C LEU A 46 -5.41 1.06 0.51
N ALA A 47 -4.35 1.69 -0.02
CA ALA A 47 -4.33 2.11 -1.42
C ALA A 47 -4.39 0.94 -2.39
N ILE A 48 -3.89 -0.23 -1.99
CA ILE A 48 -3.87 -1.41 -2.87
C ILE A 48 -5.28 -2.00 -3.01
N THR A 49 -5.98 -2.19 -1.91
CA THR A 49 -7.32 -2.81 -1.92
C THR A 49 -8.41 -1.83 -2.26
N GLY A 50 -8.15 -0.54 -2.06
CA GLY A 50 -9.20 0.47 -2.00
C GLY A 50 -9.83 0.47 -0.62
N TYR A 51 -10.49 1.56 -0.26
CA TYR A 51 -11.07 1.73 1.08
C TYR A 51 -12.52 2.13 0.95
N PRO A 52 -13.42 1.48 1.66
CA PRO A 52 -13.20 0.31 2.54
C PRO A 52 -13.35 -1.02 1.76
N PRO A 53 -12.49 -2.00 1.99
CA PRO A 53 -12.59 -3.28 1.29
C PRO A 53 -13.70 -4.19 1.80
N GLU A 54 -14.16 -3.99 2.99
CA GLU A 54 -15.31 -4.67 3.61
C GLU A 54 -15.22 -6.20 3.51
N ASP A 55 -16.26 -6.85 2.95
CA ASP A 55 -16.32 -8.31 2.92
C ASP A 55 -15.36 -8.96 1.92
N LEU A 56 -14.69 -8.18 1.08
CA LEU A 56 -13.60 -8.71 0.25
C LEU A 56 -12.49 -9.29 1.11
N LEU A 57 -12.36 -8.82 2.33
CA LEU A 57 -11.34 -9.31 3.27
C LEU A 57 -11.55 -10.76 3.69
N PHE A 58 -12.73 -11.33 3.43
CA PHE A 58 -12.98 -12.76 3.68
C PHE A 58 -12.43 -13.64 2.57
N LYS A 59 -12.04 -13.07 1.44
CA LYS A 59 -11.54 -13.84 0.30
C LYS A 59 -10.03 -13.99 0.41
N LYS A 60 -9.60 -15.24 0.62
CA LYS A 60 -8.19 -15.53 0.78
C LYS A 60 -7.36 -15.11 -0.43
N SER A 61 -7.88 -15.35 -1.64
CA SER A 61 -7.18 -14.96 -2.87
C SER A 61 -7.01 -13.45 -2.98
N PHE A 62 -7.97 -12.69 -2.47
CA PHE A 62 -7.89 -11.24 -2.47
C PHE A 62 -6.75 -10.76 -1.57
N ILE A 63 -6.65 -11.34 -0.36
CA ILE A 63 -5.57 -11.00 0.56
C ILE A 63 -4.21 -11.36 -0.04
N GLN A 64 -4.10 -12.52 -0.66
CA GLN A 64 -2.85 -12.96 -1.28
C GLN A 64 -2.44 -12.04 -2.43
N ALA A 65 -3.39 -11.61 -3.26
CA ALA A 65 -3.13 -10.69 -4.35
C ALA A 65 -2.65 -9.33 -3.84
N ASN A 66 -3.25 -8.87 -2.75
CA ASN A 66 -2.86 -7.62 -2.11
C ASN A 66 -1.42 -7.67 -1.58
N VAL A 67 -1.04 -8.77 -0.94
CA VAL A 67 0.34 -8.92 -0.44
C VAL A 67 1.33 -9.01 -1.59
N ALA A 68 1.00 -9.76 -2.64
CA ALA A 68 1.84 -9.85 -3.82
C ALA A 68 2.03 -8.50 -4.49
N ALA A 69 0.97 -7.70 -4.56
CA ALA A 69 1.03 -6.35 -5.11
C ALA A 69 1.96 -5.46 -4.28
N MET A 70 1.87 -5.53 -2.95
CA MET A 70 2.75 -4.77 -2.07
C MET A 70 4.21 -5.13 -2.30
N ASN A 71 4.51 -6.42 -2.42
CA ASN A 71 5.86 -6.88 -2.69
C ASN A 71 6.40 -6.32 -4.01
N SER A 72 5.57 -6.30 -5.06
CA SER A 72 5.95 -5.72 -6.36
C SER A 72 6.29 -4.24 -6.24
N ILE A 73 5.50 -3.51 -5.48
CA ILE A 73 5.71 -2.07 -5.30
C ILE A 73 7.03 -1.82 -4.56
N VAL A 74 7.29 -2.58 -3.51
CA VAL A 74 8.54 -2.46 -2.76
C VAL A 74 9.73 -2.77 -3.65
N GLU A 75 9.64 -3.83 -4.46
CA GLU A 75 10.71 -4.18 -5.40
C GLU A 75 11.00 -3.06 -6.39
N ALA A 76 9.98 -2.30 -6.76
CA ALA A 76 10.12 -1.21 -7.72
C ALA A 76 10.58 0.10 -7.08
N SER A 77 10.80 0.15 -5.77
CA SER A 77 11.05 1.40 -5.08
C SER A 77 12.38 2.06 -5.43
N GLU A 78 13.40 1.28 -5.66
CA GLU A 78 14.74 1.77 -6.03
C GLU A 78 15.18 2.96 -5.17
N ASP A 79 15.44 4.12 -5.77
CA ASP A 79 15.95 5.29 -5.08
C ASP A 79 14.87 6.24 -4.55
N VAL A 80 13.61 5.85 -4.64
CA VAL A 80 12.49 6.61 -4.05
C VAL A 80 11.89 5.78 -2.94
N ALA A 81 11.83 6.33 -1.73
CA ALA A 81 11.14 5.65 -0.64
C ALA A 81 9.63 5.70 -0.90
N VAL A 82 8.94 4.60 -0.68
CA VAL A 82 7.50 4.51 -0.89
C VAL A 82 6.81 4.14 0.42
N VAL A 83 5.70 4.81 0.71
CA VAL A 83 4.84 4.46 1.85
C VAL A 83 3.48 4.10 1.27
N VAL A 84 3.08 2.84 1.43
CA VAL A 84 1.87 2.33 0.79
C VAL A 84 1.03 1.58 1.81
N GLY A 85 -0.28 1.87 1.81
CA GLY A 85 -1.25 1.18 2.64
C GLY A 85 -1.74 -0.10 2.01
N TYR A 86 -1.80 -1.16 2.79
CA TYR A 86 -2.23 -2.48 2.32
C TYR A 86 -2.75 -3.30 3.49
N VAL A 87 -3.32 -4.47 3.19
CA VAL A 87 -3.78 -5.39 4.23
C VAL A 87 -2.68 -6.42 4.47
N GLU A 88 -2.21 -6.48 5.70
CA GLU A 88 -1.25 -7.49 6.12
C GLU A 88 -1.97 -8.62 6.84
N GLN A 89 -1.52 -9.85 6.61
CA GLN A 89 -2.09 -11.01 7.27
C GLN A 89 -1.02 -11.73 8.08
N ASP A 90 -1.36 -12.04 9.32
CA ASP A 90 -0.52 -12.86 10.19
C ASP A 90 -1.42 -13.93 10.80
N GLY A 91 -1.32 -15.16 10.27
CA GLY A 91 -2.22 -16.21 10.67
C GLY A 91 -3.65 -15.89 10.25
N ILE A 92 -4.55 -15.80 11.20
CA ILE A 92 -5.95 -15.44 10.94
C ILE A 92 -6.20 -13.94 11.14
N ASP A 93 -5.23 -13.23 11.65
CA ASP A 93 -5.38 -11.80 11.94
C ASP A 93 -5.06 -10.97 10.72
N LEU A 94 -5.88 -9.94 10.50
CA LEU A 94 -5.68 -8.97 9.43
C LEU A 94 -5.38 -7.61 10.02
N PHE A 95 -4.51 -6.87 9.36
CA PHE A 95 -4.07 -5.57 9.82
C PHE A 95 -4.15 -4.54 8.72
N ASN A 96 -4.58 -3.35 9.07
CA ASN A 96 -4.47 -2.18 8.23
C ASN A 96 -3.04 -1.67 8.39
N SER A 97 -2.24 -1.85 7.38
CA SER A 97 -0.80 -1.63 7.48
C SER A 97 -0.33 -0.59 6.49
N ALA A 98 0.77 0.07 6.85
CA ALA A 98 1.50 0.94 5.94
C ALA A 98 2.95 0.48 5.96
N ALA A 99 3.47 0.19 4.79
CA ALA A 99 4.86 -0.25 4.67
C ALA A 99 5.69 0.85 4.04
N LEU A 100 6.91 1.00 4.55
CA LEU A 100 7.92 1.87 3.97
C LEU A 100 8.90 0.98 3.22
N GLY A 101 8.98 1.15 1.91
CA GLY A 101 9.91 0.42 1.06
C GLY A 101 10.98 1.34 0.51
N TYR A 102 12.19 0.82 0.37
CA TYR A 102 13.31 1.58 -0.19
C TYR A 102 14.34 0.60 -0.73
N ARG A 103 14.79 0.86 -1.93
CA ARG A 103 15.80 0.02 -2.61
C ARG A 103 15.43 -1.45 -2.65
N GLY A 104 14.16 -1.71 -2.93
CA GLY A 104 13.65 -3.07 -3.06
C GLY A 104 13.45 -3.81 -1.75
N ARG A 105 13.49 -3.12 -0.62
CA ARG A 105 13.37 -3.74 0.69
C ARG A 105 12.30 -3.06 1.53
N TYR A 106 11.66 -3.85 2.38
CA TYR A 106 10.83 -3.31 3.46
C TYR A 106 11.75 -2.73 4.53
N ILE A 107 11.57 -1.45 4.83
CA ILE A 107 12.33 -0.76 5.86
C ILE A 107 11.56 -0.79 7.18
N ALA A 108 10.25 -0.58 7.12
CA ALA A 108 9.40 -0.55 8.31
C ALA A 108 7.98 -0.85 7.93
N VAL A 109 7.23 -1.40 8.87
CA VAL A 109 5.80 -1.64 8.71
C VAL A 109 5.12 -1.17 9.99
N SER A 110 4.10 -0.31 9.84
CA SER A 110 3.25 0.11 10.95
C SER A 110 1.85 -0.44 10.69
N TYR A 111 1.19 -0.94 11.73
CA TYR A 111 -0.09 -1.59 11.53
C TYR A 111 -1.01 -1.41 12.71
N THR A 112 -2.32 -1.48 12.40
CA THR A 112 -3.37 -1.55 13.41
C THR A 112 -4.25 -2.75 13.10
N HIS A 113 -4.75 -3.38 14.13
CA HIS A 113 -5.58 -4.56 13.97
C HIS A 113 -6.86 -4.21 13.22
N LEU A 114 -7.22 -5.02 12.23
CA LEU A 114 -8.40 -4.82 11.42
C LEU A 114 -9.52 -5.68 11.98
N THR A 115 -10.64 -5.02 12.32
CA THR A 115 -11.82 -5.75 12.78
C THR A 115 -12.68 -6.08 11.57
N LEU A 116 -12.85 -7.38 11.31
CA LEU A 116 -13.73 -7.82 10.24
C LEU A 116 -15.19 -7.51 10.61
N PRO A 117 -16.02 -7.22 9.62
CA PRO A 117 -17.44 -7.06 9.90
C PRO A 117 -17.98 -8.37 10.42
N THR A 118 -18.54 -8.34 11.59
CA THR A 118 -19.17 -9.47 12.13
C THR A 118 -20.61 -9.31 11.81
N THR A 119 -21.20 -10.24 11.53
CA THR A 119 -22.42 -10.04 11.22
C THR A 119 -23.25 -10.26 12.15
N PRO A 120 -23.76 -10.24 12.44
CA PRO A 120 -24.49 -10.32 12.91
C PRO A 120 -25.32 -9.91 13.17
N TYR A 121 -25.58 -9.54 13.11
CA TYR A 121 -26.30 -9.03 13.14
C TYR A 121 -27.33 -9.57 13.19
N VAL A 122 -27.58 -9.79 13.66
CA VAL A 122 -28.40 -10.11 13.75
C VAL A 122 -29.01 -9.72 13.88
#